data_a201fa73851a50f04fb81258acb587d0
#
_entry.id   a201fa73851a50f04fb81258acb587d0
#
_cell.length_a   1.000
_cell.length_b   1.000
_cell.length_c   1.000
_cell.angle_alpha   90.00
_cell.angle_beta   90.00
_cell.angle_gamma   90.00
#
_symmetry.space_group_name_H-M   'P 1'
#
loop_
_entity.id
_entity.type
_entity.pdbx_description
1 polymer ?
#
loop_
_entity_poly.entity_id
_entity_poly.type
_entity_poly.pdbx_seq_one_letter_code
_entity_poly.pdbx_strand_id
1 'polypeptide(L)'
;MTNILAGNYLILGSTGLTGTHILLKLKDVKGVKVKAIYHRKKPFISANNIEYVQADLRERKACIPLMNEIDFVFLNAGTLATSPVLAKNPISPILSNLYIYTNCLEAAYRANVKKLVFLSSTTGYPEFNQALTEEQMFEGNPPDSWYFIGWMTRFVETQCRTYAEKLNPKITIIILRPTMVYGEYDNFSLEDGHFFPALIRRIVERQSPIEVWGNGEQQRDLLYAGDLIDAGFAALKKIEGFDCFNIAFGESYTINFLLAKMISIDGFDNAKINYLNKKKASAVSKLFISGEKAKIKLGFSPKVSIEEGIRKTISWYRQSS
;
A
#
# COMPACT_ATOMS: atom_id res chain seq x y z
N MET A 1 4.47 -22.34 -2.99
CA MET A 1 4.35 -21.50 -4.19
C MET A 1 2.91 -20.99 -4.26
N THR A 2 2.68 -19.69 -4.24
CA THR A 2 1.36 -19.11 -4.50
C THR A 2 0.97 -19.50 -5.92
N ASN A 3 -0.07 -20.34 -6.08
CA ASN A 3 -0.60 -20.70 -7.40
C ASN A 3 -1.26 -19.44 -7.98
N ILE A 4 -0.53 -18.70 -8.83
CA ILE A 4 -1.02 -17.54 -9.56
C ILE A 4 -1.99 -18.05 -10.62
N LEU A 5 -3.16 -17.40 -10.76
CA LEU A 5 -4.14 -17.73 -11.77
C LEU A 5 -3.59 -17.34 -13.15
N ALA A 6 -3.75 -18.21 -14.15
CA ALA A 6 -3.45 -17.85 -15.53
C ALA A 6 -4.46 -16.81 -16.04
N GLY A 7 -4.00 -15.88 -16.89
CA GLY A 7 -4.85 -14.83 -17.45
C GLY A 7 -4.15 -13.51 -17.66
N ASN A 8 -4.94 -12.49 -18.03
CA ASN A 8 -4.50 -11.14 -18.34
C ASN A 8 -4.65 -10.24 -17.11
N TYR A 9 -3.54 -9.72 -16.63
CA TYR A 9 -3.47 -8.85 -15.46
C TYR A 9 -3.28 -7.39 -15.86
N LEU A 10 -3.98 -6.50 -15.21
CA LEU A 10 -3.76 -5.05 -15.28
C LEU A 10 -3.28 -4.54 -13.91
N ILE A 11 -2.09 -3.93 -13.91
CA ILE A 11 -1.49 -3.38 -12.70
C ILE A 11 -1.52 -1.86 -12.79
N LEU A 12 -2.45 -1.23 -12.10
CA LEU A 12 -2.61 0.21 -12.03
C LEU A 12 -1.71 0.78 -10.93
N GLY A 13 -0.70 1.57 -11.31
CA GLY A 13 0.34 2.04 -10.38
C GLY A 13 1.53 1.09 -10.28
N SER A 14 1.99 0.56 -11.40
CA SER A 14 3.00 -0.50 -11.53
C SER A 14 4.41 -0.11 -11.06
N THR A 15 4.72 1.18 -10.92
CA THR A 15 6.05 1.69 -10.59
C THR A 15 6.20 2.18 -9.13
N GLY A 16 5.16 2.01 -8.32
CA GLY A 16 5.22 2.20 -6.87
C GLY A 16 5.72 0.96 -6.13
N LEU A 17 5.91 1.09 -4.81
CA LEU A 17 6.30 -0.01 -3.92
C LEU A 17 5.48 -1.29 -4.18
N THR A 18 4.18 -1.24 -3.99
CA THR A 18 3.29 -2.40 -4.12
C THR A 18 3.16 -2.89 -5.56
N GLY A 19 3.07 -1.97 -6.55
CA GLY A 19 2.99 -2.33 -7.96
C GLY A 19 4.22 -3.07 -8.44
N THR A 20 5.41 -2.64 -8.04
CA THR A 20 6.66 -3.32 -8.38
C THR A 20 6.72 -4.72 -7.77
N HIS A 21 6.28 -4.89 -6.51
CA HIS A 21 6.22 -6.21 -5.88
C HIS A 21 5.19 -7.13 -6.55
N ILE A 22 4.06 -6.60 -7.08
CA ILE A 22 3.13 -7.39 -7.91
C ILE A 22 3.84 -7.87 -9.17
N LEU A 23 4.56 -6.98 -9.87
CA LEU A 23 5.28 -7.34 -11.09
C LEU A 23 6.37 -8.38 -10.84
N LEU A 24 7.09 -8.30 -9.72
CA LEU A 24 8.08 -9.32 -9.32
C LEU A 24 7.45 -10.72 -9.13
N LYS A 25 6.20 -10.79 -8.71
CA LYS A 25 5.46 -12.06 -8.58
C LYS A 25 4.93 -12.58 -9.92
N LEU A 26 4.58 -11.69 -10.85
CA LEU A 26 3.96 -12.05 -12.14
C LEU A 26 4.97 -12.26 -13.27
N LYS A 27 6.18 -11.70 -13.14
CA LYS A 27 7.20 -11.83 -14.18
C LYS A 27 7.54 -13.30 -14.45
N ASP A 28 7.67 -13.62 -15.73
CA ASP A 28 8.05 -14.95 -16.21
C ASP A 28 7.11 -16.11 -15.81
N VAL A 29 5.90 -15.78 -15.32
CA VAL A 29 4.89 -16.78 -14.97
C VAL A 29 4.19 -17.27 -16.25
N LYS A 30 4.24 -18.57 -16.50
CA LYS A 30 3.61 -19.19 -17.68
C LYS A 30 2.09 -19.01 -17.66
N GLY A 31 1.53 -18.60 -18.79
CA GLY A 31 0.09 -18.38 -18.94
C GLY A 31 -0.41 -17.04 -18.36
N VAL A 32 0.51 -16.15 -17.98
CA VAL A 32 0.21 -14.81 -17.48
C VAL A 32 0.70 -13.76 -18.46
N LYS A 33 -0.16 -12.80 -18.83
CA LYS A 33 0.19 -11.57 -19.51
C LYS A 33 -0.11 -10.38 -18.60
N VAL A 34 0.75 -9.39 -18.58
CA VAL A 34 0.64 -8.24 -17.68
C VAL A 34 0.67 -6.95 -18.46
N LYS A 35 -0.36 -6.13 -18.29
CA LYS A 35 -0.38 -4.74 -18.73
C LYS A 35 -0.11 -3.88 -17.49
N ALA A 36 1.04 -3.20 -17.47
CA ALA A 36 1.57 -2.47 -16.33
C ALA A 36 1.46 -0.96 -16.56
N ILE A 37 0.59 -0.27 -15.81
CA ILE A 37 0.33 1.15 -16.02
C ILE A 37 1.22 1.99 -15.11
N TYR A 38 1.91 2.95 -15.72
CA TYR A 38 2.71 3.95 -15.01
C TYR A 38 2.35 5.37 -15.48
N HIS A 39 2.65 6.37 -14.64
CA HIS A 39 2.40 7.77 -15.01
C HIS A 39 3.70 8.51 -15.33
N ARG A 40 4.56 8.77 -14.34
CA ARG A 40 5.81 9.56 -14.49
C ARG A 40 7.07 8.77 -14.18
N LYS A 41 7.01 7.92 -13.14
CA LYS A 41 8.16 7.15 -12.69
C LYS A 41 8.41 6.01 -13.68
N LYS A 42 9.67 5.85 -14.12
CA LYS A 42 10.05 4.76 -15.02
C LYS A 42 9.95 3.39 -14.34
N PRO A 43 9.62 2.34 -15.10
CA PRO A 43 9.61 0.96 -14.61
C PRO A 43 10.96 0.47 -14.10
N PHE A 44 10.95 -0.36 -13.07
CA PHE A 44 12.14 -1.04 -12.52
C PHE A 44 12.32 -2.47 -13.06
N ILE A 45 11.23 -3.10 -13.48
CA ILE A 45 11.19 -4.52 -13.84
C ILE A 45 10.99 -4.64 -15.35
N SER A 46 11.71 -5.58 -15.97
CA SER A 46 11.50 -5.97 -17.37
C SER A 46 11.31 -7.48 -17.43
N ALA A 47 10.33 -7.94 -18.22
CA ALA A 47 10.08 -9.35 -18.50
C ALA A 47 9.27 -9.48 -19.78
N ASN A 48 9.37 -10.64 -20.47
CA ASN A 48 8.73 -10.85 -21.76
C ASN A 48 7.19 -10.85 -21.71
N ASN A 49 6.62 -11.12 -20.55
CA ASN A 49 5.18 -11.15 -20.34
C ASN A 49 4.61 -9.84 -19.76
N ILE A 50 5.41 -8.76 -19.70
CA ILE A 50 5.01 -7.46 -19.15
C ILE A 50 5.06 -6.38 -20.23
N GLU A 51 3.91 -5.81 -20.56
CA GLU A 51 3.75 -4.63 -21.41
C GLU A 51 3.55 -3.39 -20.54
N TYR A 52 4.32 -2.33 -20.78
CA TYR A 52 4.18 -1.05 -20.07
C TYR A 52 3.42 -0.03 -20.89
N VAL A 53 2.38 0.57 -20.28
CA VAL A 53 1.58 1.63 -20.88
C VAL A 53 1.61 2.86 -19.98
N GLN A 54 1.97 4.01 -20.53
CA GLN A 54 1.92 5.28 -19.83
C GLN A 54 0.51 5.87 -19.91
N ALA A 55 -0.11 6.16 -18.76
CA ALA A 55 -1.43 6.78 -18.70
C ALA A 55 -1.63 7.61 -17.42
N ASP A 56 -2.41 8.68 -17.53
CA ASP A 56 -2.93 9.40 -16.38
C ASP A 56 -4.33 8.86 -16.03
N LEU A 57 -4.42 8.15 -14.92
CA LEU A 57 -5.65 7.51 -14.47
C LEU A 57 -6.70 8.50 -13.92
N ARG A 58 -6.35 9.78 -13.77
CA ARG A 58 -7.32 10.85 -13.47
C ARG A 58 -8.20 11.18 -14.67
N GLU A 59 -7.73 10.82 -15.85
CA GLU A 59 -8.44 11.03 -17.11
C GLU A 59 -9.33 9.81 -17.41
N ARG A 60 -10.65 9.98 -17.27
CA ARG A 60 -11.63 8.88 -17.48
C ARG A 60 -11.48 8.19 -18.85
N LYS A 61 -11.21 8.98 -19.91
CA LYS A 61 -11.03 8.46 -21.26
C LYS A 61 -9.80 7.58 -21.41
N ALA A 62 -8.75 7.82 -20.60
CA ALA A 62 -7.55 6.98 -20.59
C ALA A 62 -7.80 5.62 -19.94
N CYS A 63 -8.67 5.53 -18.93
CA CYS A 63 -8.91 4.30 -18.17
C CYS A 63 -9.66 3.21 -18.98
N ILE A 64 -10.62 3.61 -19.84
CA ILE A 64 -11.52 2.68 -20.53
C ILE A 64 -10.73 1.68 -21.43
N PRO A 65 -9.84 2.11 -22.34
CA PRO A 65 -9.14 1.17 -23.24
C PRO A 65 -8.13 0.27 -22.51
N LEU A 66 -7.68 0.66 -21.30
CA LEU A 66 -6.73 -0.14 -20.53
C LEU A 66 -7.34 -1.46 -20.03
N MET A 67 -8.66 -1.51 -19.85
CA MET A 67 -9.39 -2.66 -19.30
C MET A 67 -9.74 -3.72 -20.36
N ASN A 68 -9.48 -3.47 -21.65
CA ASN A 68 -9.82 -4.43 -22.70
C ASN A 68 -9.04 -5.74 -22.52
N GLU A 69 -9.78 -6.87 -22.57
CA GLU A 69 -9.23 -8.24 -22.44
C GLU A 69 -8.56 -8.53 -21.09
N ILE A 70 -8.89 -7.77 -20.05
CA ILE A 70 -8.33 -7.97 -18.71
C ILE A 70 -9.22 -8.89 -17.87
N ASP A 71 -8.60 -9.92 -17.27
CA ASP A 71 -9.25 -10.81 -16.32
C ASP A 71 -9.16 -10.26 -14.90
N PHE A 72 -7.97 -9.78 -14.50
CA PHE A 72 -7.64 -9.41 -13.13
C PHE A 72 -7.03 -8.02 -13.04
N VAL A 73 -7.53 -7.20 -12.15
CA VAL A 73 -7.03 -5.83 -11.90
C VAL A 73 -6.46 -5.74 -10.50
N PHE A 74 -5.25 -5.19 -10.36
CA PHE A 74 -4.75 -4.64 -9.10
C PHE A 74 -4.80 -3.12 -9.18
N LEU A 75 -5.68 -2.52 -8.37
CA LEU A 75 -5.83 -1.07 -8.24
C LEU A 75 -5.04 -0.60 -7.03
N ASN A 76 -3.78 -0.25 -7.28
CA ASN A 76 -2.80 0.22 -6.29
C ASN A 76 -2.18 1.58 -6.68
N ALA A 77 -2.70 2.21 -7.72
CA ALA A 77 -2.34 3.58 -8.08
C ALA A 77 -2.91 4.56 -7.06
N GLY A 78 -2.15 5.58 -6.73
CA GLY A 78 -2.60 6.65 -5.85
C GLY A 78 -1.53 7.73 -5.69
N THR A 79 -1.97 8.91 -5.28
CA THR A 79 -1.09 9.99 -4.84
C THR A 79 -0.85 9.86 -3.35
N LEU A 80 0.41 9.95 -2.93
CA LEU A 80 0.78 9.89 -1.52
C LEU A 80 0.10 11.01 -0.72
N ALA A 81 -0.46 10.64 0.42
CA ALA A 81 -1.09 11.55 1.38
C ALA A 81 -0.33 11.53 2.73
N THR A 82 0.99 11.68 2.68
CA THR A 82 1.84 11.78 3.86
C THR A 82 1.60 13.09 4.62
N SER A 83 1.94 13.13 5.91
CA SER A 83 1.76 14.34 6.73
C SER A 83 2.37 15.60 6.10
N PRO A 84 3.59 15.58 5.52
CA PRO A 84 4.13 16.75 4.81
C PRO A 84 3.31 17.18 3.60
N VAL A 85 2.80 16.23 2.80
CA VAL A 85 1.96 16.51 1.62
C VAL A 85 0.64 17.14 2.04
N LEU A 86 -0.04 16.56 3.04
CA LEU A 86 -1.31 17.07 3.57
C LEU A 86 -1.15 18.46 4.22
N ALA A 87 -0.02 18.74 4.86
CA ALA A 87 0.24 20.04 5.43
C ALA A 87 0.40 21.16 4.37
N LYS A 88 0.92 20.82 3.18
CA LYS A 88 1.06 21.76 2.06
C LYS A 88 -0.26 21.99 1.31
N ASN A 89 -0.98 20.93 1.00
CA ASN A 89 -2.24 20.98 0.27
C ASN A 89 -3.09 19.72 0.57
N PRO A 90 -3.99 19.77 1.55
CA PRO A 90 -4.75 18.59 1.96
C PRO A 90 -5.74 18.09 0.91
N ILE A 91 -6.24 18.95 0.04
CA ILE A 91 -7.28 18.57 -0.93
C ILE A 91 -6.70 17.89 -2.18
N SER A 92 -5.47 18.23 -2.59
CA SER A 92 -4.89 17.73 -3.84
C SER A 92 -4.77 16.21 -3.91
N PRO A 93 -4.21 15.51 -2.89
CA PRO A 93 -4.14 14.05 -2.93
C PRO A 93 -5.54 13.40 -2.83
N ILE A 94 -6.49 14.01 -2.13
CA ILE A 94 -7.86 13.52 -2.03
C ILE A 94 -8.54 13.52 -3.38
N LEU A 95 -8.56 14.66 -4.07
CA LEU A 95 -9.17 14.78 -5.40
C LEU A 95 -8.50 13.86 -6.42
N SER A 96 -7.16 13.83 -6.45
CA SER A 96 -6.41 12.97 -7.35
C SER A 96 -6.78 11.49 -7.15
N ASN A 97 -6.85 11.04 -5.90
CA ASN A 97 -7.19 9.66 -5.57
C ASN A 97 -8.66 9.34 -5.90
N LEU A 98 -9.59 10.25 -5.63
CA LEU A 98 -11.01 10.07 -6.00
C LEU A 98 -11.18 9.90 -7.52
N TYR A 99 -10.52 10.74 -8.32
CA TYR A 99 -10.57 10.58 -9.78
C TYR A 99 -10.00 9.25 -10.24
N ILE A 100 -8.80 8.87 -9.75
CA ILE A 100 -8.14 7.61 -10.10
C ILE A 100 -9.07 6.43 -9.77
N TYR A 101 -9.53 6.34 -8.53
CA TYR A 101 -10.30 5.18 -8.07
C TYR A 101 -11.66 5.09 -8.75
N THR A 102 -12.40 6.19 -8.83
CA THR A 102 -13.73 6.20 -9.49
C THR A 102 -13.62 5.85 -10.97
N ASN A 103 -12.66 6.44 -11.70
CA ASN A 103 -12.47 6.17 -13.11
C ASN A 103 -12.08 4.70 -13.37
N CYS A 104 -11.16 4.16 -12.55
CA CYS A 104 -10.69 2.78 -12.70
C CYS A 104 -11.78 1.76 -12.34
N LEU A 105 -12.56 2.00 -11.28
CA LEU A 105 -13.69 1.13 -10.89
C LEU A 105 -14.76 1.11 -11.96
N GLU A 106 -15.16 2.27 -12.49
CA GLU A 106 -16.14 2.36 -13.58
C GLU A 106 -15.63 1.64 -14.83
N ALA A 107 -14.38 1.86 -15.22
CA ALA A 107 -13.80 1.25 -16.39
C ALA A 107 -13.71 -0.28 -16.26
N ALA A 108 -13.29 -0.80 -15.08
CA ALA A 108 -13.23 -2.23 -14.80
C ALA A 108 -14.62 -2.89 -14.88
N TYR A 109 -15.63 -2.24 -14.28
CA TYR A 109 -17.01 -2.70 -14.34
C TYR A 109 -17.54 -2.77 -15.79
N ARG A 110 -17.36 -1.69 -16.57
CA ARG A 110 -17.80 -1.62 -17.97
C ARG A 110 -17.15 -2.65 -18.89
N ALA A 111 -15.91 -3.01 -18.61
CA ALA A 111 -15.15 -4.02 -19.36
C ALA A 111 -15.43 -5.47 -18.89
N ASN A 112 -16.32 -5.67 -17.91
CA ASN A 112 -16.61 -6.98 -17.32
C ASN A 112 -15.37 -7.70 -16.79
N VAL A 113 -14.46 -6.97 -16.14
CA VAL A 113 -13.31 -7.55 -15.45
C VAL A 113 -13.78 -8.59 -14.44
N LYS A 114 -13.15 -9.77 -14.40
CA LYS A 114 -13.58 -10.86 -13.53
C LYS A 114 -13.39 -10.52 -12.05
N LYS A 115 -12.18 -10.07 -11.69
CA LYS A 115 -11.85 -9.74 -10.30
C LYS A 115 -10.95 -8.49 -10.23
N LEU A 116 -11.24 -7.66 -9.24
CA LEU A 116 -10.45 -6.48 -8.91
C LEU A 116 -10.01 -6.53 -7.45
N VAL A 117 -8.71 -6.37 -7.21
CA VAL A 117 -8.12 -6.18 -5.88
C VAL A 117 -7.82 -4.70 -5.71
N PHE A 118 -8.48 -4.06 -4.76
CA PHE A 118 -8.24 -2.66 -4.39
C PHE A 118 -7.36 -2.58 -3.15
N LEU A 119 -6.22 -1.90 -3.27
CA LEU A 119 -5.40 -1.54 -2.12
C LEU A 119 -5.97 -0.28 -1.48
N SER A 120 -6.70 -0.48 -0.40
CA SER A 120 -7.27 0.56 0.44
C SER A 120 -6.28 0.99 1.54
N SER A 121 -6.77 1.52 2.64
CA SER A 121 -5.95 2.02 3.74
C SER A 121 -6.65 1.82 5.08
N THR A 122 -5.86 1.76 6.15
CA THR A 122 -6.36 1.78 7.53
C THR A 122 -6.70 3.19 8.04
N THR A 123 -6.47 4.23 7.25
CA THR A 123 -6.77 5.63 7.64
C THR A 123 -8.25 5.92 7.86
N GLY A 124 -9.15 5.06 7.35
CA GLY A 124 -10.58 5.18 7.55
C GLY A 124 -11.07 4.67 8.90
N TYR A 125 -10.26 3.94 9.66
CA TYR A 125 -10.67 3.46 10.98
C TYR A 125 -10.78 4.59 12.00
N PRO A 126 -11.72 4.48 12.95
CA PRO A 126 -11.75 5.37 14.13
C PRO A 126 -10.62 5.03 15.10
N GLU A 127 -10.42 5.88 16.10
CA GLU A 127 -9.51 5.57 17.22
C GLU A 127 -10.21 4.64 18.21
N PHE A 128 -9.56 3.50 18.52
CA PHE A 128 -10.00 2.57 19.54
C PHE A 128 -8.82 2.06 20.39
N ASN A 129 -9.11 1.66 21.61
CA ASN A 129 -8.12 1.09 22.53
C ASN A 129 -7.95 -0.43 22.37
N GLN A 130 -8.68 -1.04 21.44
CA GLN A 130 -8.62 -2.47 21.13
C GLN A 130 -8.28 -2.72 19.65
N ALA A 131 -7.97 -3.96 19.32
CA ALA A 131 -7.72 -4.34 17.94
C ALA A 131 -8.97 -4.17 17.07
N LEU A 132 -8.83 -3.42 15.98
CA LEU A 132 -9.92 -3.11 15.05
C LEU A 132 -10.09 -4.23 14.03
N THR A 133 -11.32 -4.72 13.92
CA THR A 133 -11.73 -5.66 12.89
C THR A 133 -12.30 -4.93 11.66
N GLU A 134 -12.56 -5.66 10.59
CA GLU A 134 -13.03 -5.08 9.33
C GLU A 134 -14.40 -4.37 9.45
N GLU A 135 -15.24 -4.84 10.34
CA GLU A 135 -16.60 -4.32 10.59
C GLU A 135 -16.58 -2.89 11.14
N GLN A 136 -15.53 -2.58 11.94
CA GLN A 136 -15.41 -1.29 12.61
C GLN A 136 -14.94 -0.15 11.71
N MET A 137 -14.66 -0.41 10.43
CA MET A 137 -14.22 0.63 9.48
C MET A 137 -15.20 1.79 9.36
N PHE A 138 -16.49 1.55 9.55
CA PHE A 138 -17.55 2.54 9.40
C PHE A 138 -18.15 3.02 10.71
N GLU A 139 -17.58 2.62 11.85
CA GLU A 139 -17.96 3.13 13.17
C GLU A 139 -17.28 4.48 13.44
N GLY A 140 -17.98 5.42 14.08
CA GLY A 140 -17.46 6.73 14.47
C GLY A 140 -16.78 7.51 13.33
N ASN A 141 -15.92 8.46 13.67
CA ASN A 141 -15.16 9.27 12.73
C ASN A 141 -13.69 8.79 12.64
N PRO A 142 -13.06 8.91 11.46
CA PRO A 142 -11.61 8.85 11.40
C PRO A 142 -10.95 9.92 12.30
N PRO A 143 -9.73 9.68 12.81
CA PRO A 143 -8.98 10.66 13.58
C PRO A 143 -8.85 12.00 12.85
N ASP A 144 -8.82 13.12 13.58
CA ASP A 144 -8.75 14.47 12.99
C ASP A 144 -7.57 14.62 12.03
N SER A 145 -6.42 14.01 12.33
CA SER A 145 -5.23 14.04 11.49
C SER A 145 -5.42 13.34 10.14
N TRP A 146 -6.39 12.43 10.04
CA TRP A 146 -6.71 11.66 8.84
C TRP A 146 -8.16 11.85 8.38
N TYR A 147 -8.88 12.81 8.95
CA TYR A 147 -10.32 12.97 8.76
C TYR A 147 -10.75 12.92 7.30
N PHE A 148 -10.20 13.79 6.47
CA PHE A 148 -10.60 13.86 5.08
C PHE A 148 -10.16 12.66 4.24
N ILE A 149 -8.92 12.18 4.46
CA ILE A 149 -8.43 11.00 3.73
C ILE A 149 -9.16 9.72 4.17
N GLY A 150 -9.50 9.62 5.45
CA GLY A 150 -10.27 8.51 6.00
C GLY A 150 -11.70 8.46 5.43
N TRP A 151 -12.39 9.60 5.32
CA TRP A 151 -13.70 9.67 4.69
C TRP A 151 -13.64 9.38 3.18
N MET A 152 -12.61 9.86 2.48
CA MET A 152 -12.37 9.46 1.09
C MET A 152 -12.22 7.94 0.96
N THR A 153 -11.41 7.32 1.84
CA THR A 153 -11.20 5.88 1.84
C THR A 153 -12.52 5.11 2.01
N ARG A 154 -13.34 5.49 3.00
CA ARG A 154 -14.68 4.90 3.22
C ARG A 154 -15.59 5.07 2.01
N PHE A 155 -15.58 6.23 1.38
CA PHE A 155 -16.40 6.48 0.19
C PHE A 155 -16.00 5.55 -0.97
N VAL A 156 -14.72 5.40 -1.24
CA VAL A 156 -14.23 4.51 -2.30
C VAL A 156 -14.59 3.04 -2.02
N GLU A 157 -14.47 2.61 -0.77
CA GLU A 157 -14.86 1.24 -0.38
C GLU A 157 -16.38 1.02 -0.53
N THR A 158 -17.18 2.05 -0.25
CA THR A 158 -18.64 2.02 -0.52
C THR A 158 -18.93 1.90 -2.02
N GLN A 159 -18.16 2.60 -2.88
CA GLN A 159 -18.27 2.41 -4.33
C GLN A 159 -17.91 0.98 -4.73
N CYS A 160 -16.79 0.43 -4.23
CA CYS A 160 -16.39 -0.97 -4.48
C CYS A 160 -17.53 -1.95 -4.16
N ARG A 161 -18.10 -1.80 -2.97
CA ARG A 161 -19.22 -2.64 -2.54
C ARG A 161 -20.45 -2.49 -3.43
N THR A 162 -20.76 -1.26 -3.85
CA THR A 162 -21.90 -0.99 -4.74
C THR A 162 -21.71 -1.68 -6.10
N TYR A 163 -20.50 -1.59 -6.70
CA TYR A 163 -20.21 -2.28 -7.97
C TYR A 163 -20.33 -3.80 -7.84
N ALA A 164 -19.85 -4.38 -6.73
CA ALA A 164 -19.88 -5.83 -6.53
C ALA A 164 -21.24 -6.41 -6.18
N GLU A 165 -22.07 -5.68 -5.39
CA GLU A 165 -23.31 -6.23 -4.81
C GLU A 165 -24.58 -5.72 -5.48
N LYS A 166 -24.61 -4.46 -6.01
CA LYS A 166 -25.84 -3.79 -6.42
C LYS A 166 -26.04 -3.70 -7.93
N LEU A 167 -24.97 -3.95 -8.70
CA LEU A 167 -25.00 -3.83 -10.15
C LEU A 167 -25.00 -5.21 -10.83
N ASN A 168 -25.36 -5.22 -12.13
CA ASN A 168 -25.38 -6.42 -12.96
C ASN A 168 -24.80 -6.07 -14.35
N PRO A 169 -23.85 -6.86 -14.92
CA PRO A 169 -23.26 -8.08 -14.35
C PRO A 169 -22.45 -7.80 -13.08
N LYS A 170 -22.29 -8.82 -12.24
CA LYS A 170 -21.50 -8.71 -11.02
C LYS A 170 -20.00 -8.81 -11.31
N ILE A 171 -19.23 -7.98 -10.64
CA ILE A 171 -17.75 -8.04 -10.60
C ILE A 171 -17.31 -8.47 -9.20
N THR A 172 -16.32 -9.35 -9.11
CA THR A 172 -15.70 -9.64 -7.82
C THR A 172 -14.75 -8.50 -7.42
N ILE A 173 -14.96 -7.89 -6.27
CA ILE A 173 -14.09 -6.84 -5.73
C ILE A 173 -13.60 -7.23 -4.33
N ILE A 174 -12.29 -7.22 -4.16
CA ILE A 174 -11.61 -7.55 -2.91
C ILE A 174 -10.89 -6.31 -2.42
N ILE A 175 -11.13 -5.92 -1.18
CA ILE A 175 -10.47 -4.78 -0.55
C ILE A 175 -9.39 -5.29 0.41
N LEU A 176 -8.17 -4.81 0.26
CA LEU A 176 -7.09 -5.04 1.21
C LEU A 176 -6.79 -3.74 1.95
N ARG A 177 -6.86 -3.76 3.27
CA ARG A 177 -6.53 -2.65 4.17
C ARG A 177 -5.21 -2.96 4.89
N PRO A 178 -4.07 -2.65 4.26
CA PRO A 178 -2.79 -2.94 4.87
C PRO A 178 -2.51 -1.97 6.03
N THR A 179 -1.77 -2.44 7.02
CA THR A 179 -1.03 -1.59 7.96
C THR A 179 0.07 -0.86 7.20
N MET A 180 1.05 -0.24 7.86
CA MET A 180 2.08 0.52 7.15
C MET A 180 2.98 -0.39 6.32
N VAL A 181 2.90 -0.27 5.01
CA VAL A 181 3.68 -1.07 4.06
C VAL A 181 5.05 -0.46 3.85
N TYR A 182 6.08 -1.31 3.82
CA TYR A 182 7.48 -0.92 3.56
C TYR A 182 8.20 -1.96 2.72
N GLY A 183 9.34 -1.59 2.14
CA GLY A 183 10.19 -2.51 1.38
C GLY A 183 11.02 -1.81 0.32
N GLU A 184 11.59 -2.61 -0.56
CA GLU A 184 12.32 -2.16 -1.75
C GLU A 184 11.38 -1.41 -2.70
N TYR A 185 11.91 -0.47 -3.49
CA TYR A 185 11.17 0.35 -4.46
C TYR A 185 10.25 1.42 -3.85
N ASP A 186 10.28 1.63 -2.52
CA ASP A 186 9.51 2.67 -1.84
C ASP A 186 9.96 4.09 -2.25
N ASN A 187 9.29 5.10 -1.72
CA ASN A 187 9.68 6.49 -1.88
C ASN A 187 10.65 6.92 -0.76
N PHE A 188 11.93 6.98 -1.06
CA PHE A 188 12.99 7.39 -0.12
C PHE A 188 13.19 8.91 -0.04
N SER A 189 12.27 9.72 -0.59
CA SER A 189 12.33 11.17 -0.48
C SER A 189 12.23 11.62 0.99
N LEU A 190 13.09 12.57 1.37
CA LEU A 190 13.04 13.17 2.71
C LEU A 190 11.93 14.20 2.86
N GLU A 191 11.37 14.68 1.73
CA GLU A 191 10.37 15.75 1.72
C GLU A 191 8.93 15.20 1.78
N ASP A 192 8.63 14.15 1.03
CA ASP A 192 7.28 13.61 0.83
C ASP A 192 7.16 12.11 1.06
N GLY A 193 8.27 11.40 1.34
CA GLY A 193 8.30 9.99 1.67
C GLY A 193 7.70 9.66 3.04
N HIS A 194 7.43 8.38 3.26
CA HIS A 194 7.09 7.85 4.59
C HIS A 194 8.31 7.84 5.51
N PHE A 195 8.08 7.80 6.83
CA PHE A 195 9.16 7.86 7.82
C PHE A 195 10.15 6.69 7.68
N PHE A 196 9.67 5.49 7.40
CA PHE A 196 10.51 4.29 7.36
C PHE A 196 11.58 4.34 6.26
N PRO A 197 11.25 4.55 4.96
CA PRO A 197 12.26 4.70 3.93
C PRO A 197 13.13 5.95 4.14
N ALA A 198 12.58 7.04 4.69
CA ALA A 198 13.36 8.24 5.00
C ALA A 198 14.41 7.99 6.08
N LEU A 199 14.12 7.18 7.12
CA LEU A 199 15.11 6.78 8.13
C LEU A 199 16.19 5.88 7.53
N ILE A 200 15.83 4.91 6.71
CA ILE A 200 16.80 4.06 5.99
C ILE A 200 17.74 4.91 5.15
N ARG A 201 17.21 5.85 4.38
CA ARG A 201 18.02 6.77 3.59
C ARG A 201 19.02 7.54 4.46
N ARG A 202 18.56 8.16 5.55
CA ARG A 202 19.44 8.92 6.47
C ARG A 202 20.56 8.06 7.04
N ILE A 203 20.27 6.81 7.37
CA ILE A 203 21.24 5.87 7.95
C ILE A 203 22.27 5.46 6.89
N VAL A 204 21.83 5.02 5.72
CA VAL A 204 22.73 4.56 4.64
C VAL A 204 23.61 5.70 4.13
N GLU A 205 23.08 6.93 4.01
CA GLU A 205 23.82 8.13 3.62
C GLU A 205 24.67 8.72 4.77
N ARG A 206 24.74 8.06 5.95
CA ARG A 206 25.53 8.52 7.12
C ARG A 206 25.15 9.92 7.60
N GLN A 207 23.89 10.31 7.46
CA GLN A 207 23.42 11.62 7.93
C GLN A 207 23.53 11.70 9.46
N SER A 208 24.18 12.75 9.98
CA SER A 208 24.35 12.94 11.42
C SER A 208 24.17 14.42 11.78
N PRO A 209 23.29 14.78 12.72
CA PRO A 209 22.39 13.86 13.45
C PRO A 209 21.23 13.34 12.58
N ILE A 210 20.75 12.13 12.91
CA ILE A 210 19.49 11.59 12.38
C ILE A 210 18.33 12.29 13.08
N GLU A 211 17.52 13.01 12.35
CA GLU A 211 16.34 13.69 12.89
C GLU A 211 15.17 12.74 13.05
N VAL A 212 14.58 12.69 14.25
CA VAL A 212 13.37 11.96 14.59
C VAL A 212 12.29 12.93 15.10
N TRP A 213 11.10 12.87 14.51
CA TRP A 213 9.99 13.72 14.94
C TRP A 213 9.30 13.12 16.18
N GLY A 214 9.14 13.95 17.21
CA GLY A 214 8.63 13.51 18.52
C GLY A 214 9.72 12.86 19.38
N ASN A 215 9.33 11.95 20.27
CA ASN A 215 10.23 11.24 21.19
C ASN A 215 10.58 9.81 20.75
N GLY A 216 10.05 9.39 19.60
CA GLY A 216 10.28 8.04 19.06
C GLY A 216 9.44 6.92 19.70
N GLU A 217 8.53 7.23 20.62
CA GLU A 217 7.69 6.24 21.31
C GLU A 217 6.41 5.85 20.52
N GLN A 218 6.12 6.54 19.42
CA GLN A 218 5.00 6.17 18.55
C GLN A 218 5.20 4.76 18.02
N GLN A 219 4.14 3.97 18.07
CA GLN A 219 4.16 2.58 17.61
C GLN A 219 3.56 2.43 16.22
N ARG A 220 4.14 1.55 15.42
CA ARG A 220 3.65 1.23 14.07
C ARG A 220 3.70 -0.28 13.84
N ASP A 221 2.62 -0.81 13.30
CA ASP A 221 2.58 -2.12 12.67
C ASP A 221 3.08 -1.96 11.24
N LEU A 222 4.17 -2.67 10.92
CA LEU A 222 4.89 -2.58 9.65
C LEU A 222 4.78 -3.91 8.90
N LEU A 223 4.20 -3.85 7.72
CA LEU A 223 4.00 -5.01 6.84
C LEU A 223 4.95 -4.94 5.65
N TYR A 224 5.74 -5.98 5.44
CA TYR A 224 6.60 -6.08 4.25
C TYR A 224 5.76 -6.17 2.97
N ALA A 225 6.13 -5.41 1.94
CA ALA A 225 5.36 -5.30 0.70
C ALA A 225 5.14 -6.66 0.01
N GLY A 226 6.14 -7.54 0.02
CA GLY A 226 6.00 -8.88 -0.55
C GLY A 226 4.93 -9.73 0.13
N ASP A 227 4.79 -9.62 1.46
CA ASP A 227 3.75 -10.34 2.21
C ASP A 227 2.35 -9.79 1.89
N LEU A 228 2.19 -8.45 1.79
CA LEU A 228 0.94 -7.85 1.33
C LEU A 228 0.50 -8.41 -0.04
N ILE A 229 1.45 -8.51 -0.96
CA ILE A 229 1.14 -9.02 -2.30
C ILE A 229 0.78 -10.51 -2.27
N ASP A 230 1.39 -11.30 -1.41
CA ASP A 230 1.00 -12.70 -1.18
C ASP A 230 -0.45 -12.81 -0.68
N ALA A 231 -0.89 -11.92 0.24
CA ALA A 231 -2.28 -11.82 0.66
C ALA A 231 -3.21 -11.48 -0.51
N GLY A 232 -2.80 -10.55 -1.38
CA GLY A 232 -3.58 -10.15 -2.56
C GLY A 232 -3.82 -11.30 -3.53
N PHE A 233 -2.79 -12.10 -3.83
CA PHE A 233 -2.95 -13.29 -4.69
C PHE A 233 -3.76 -14.40 -4.01
N ALA A 234 -3.61 -14.58 -2.69
CA ALA A 234 -4.44 -15.53 -1.94
C ALA A 234 -5.92 -15.13 -2.00
N ALA A 235 -6.23 -13.84 -1.83
CA ALA A 235 -7.58 -13.31 -1.92
C ALA A 235 -8.15 -13.44 -3.34
N LEU A 236 -7.38 -13.08 -4.37
CA LEU A 236 -7.78 -13.22 -5.77
C LEU A 236 -8.21 -14.65 -6.12
N LYS A 237 -7.52 -15.64 -5.56
CA LYS A 237 -7.82 -17.07 -5.78
C LYS A 237 -9.07 -17.53 -5.04
N LYS A 238 -9.29 -17.07 -3.80
CA LYS A 238 -10.28 -17.66 -2.87
C LYS A 238 -11.62 -16.93 -2.84
N ILE A 239 -11.65 -15.64 -3.17
CA ILE A 239 -12.82 -14.79 -2.94
C ILE A 239 -13.63 -14.66 -4.22
N GLU A 240 -14.95 -14.75 -4.07
CA GLU A 240 -15.96 -14.43 -5.06
C GLU A 240 -16.92 -13.37 -4.48
N GLY A 241 -17.41 -12.47 -5.34
CA GLY A 241 -18.31 -11.40 -4.96
C GLY A 241 -17.58 -10.23 -4.27
N PHE A 242 -17.90 -9.96 -3.02
CA PHE A 242 -17.32 -8.84 -2.26
C PHE A 242 -16.78 -9.31 -0.92
N ASP A 243 -15.54 -8.93 -0.61
CA ASP A 243 -15.02 -9.04 0.76
C ASP A 243 -13.90 -8.01 1.00
N CYS A 244 -13.64 -7.71 2.28
CA CYS A 244 -12.55 -6.83 2.71
C CYS A 244 -11.71 -7.50 3.79
N PHE A 245 -10.42 -7.21 3.81
CA PHE A 245 -9.45 -7.82 4.71
C PHE A 245 -8.47 -6.80 5.25
N ASN A 246 -8.30 -6.80 6.56
CA ASN A 246 -7.14 -6.19 7.19
C ASN A 246 -5.91 -7.06 6.92
N ILE A 247 -4.85 -6.43 6.44
CA ILE A 247 -3.58 -7.11 6.21
C ILE A 247 -2.53 -6.46 7.13
N ALA A 248 -2.30 -7.10 8.25
CA ALA A 248 -1.45 -6.61 9.33
C ALA A 248 -0.30 -7.59 9.60
N PHE A 249 0.83 -7.07 10.09
CA PHE A 249 1.89 -7.90 10.63
C PHE A 249 1.45 -8.48 11.99
N GLY A 250 0.69 -7.70 12.75
CA GLY A 250 0.12 -8.11 14.04
C GLY A 250 0.96 -7.73 15.25
N GLU A 251 2.15 -7.14 15.02
CA GLU A 251 3.01 -6.58 16.07
C GLU A 251 3.34 -5.13 15.74
N SER A 252 3.42 -4.30 16.79
CA SER A 252 3.78 -2.89 16.64
C SER A 252 5.12 -2.59 17.29
N TYR A 253 5.95 -1.84 16.60
CA TYR A 253 7.28 -1.43 17.03
C TYR A 253 7.35 0.08 17.24
N THR A 254 8.08 0.54 18.27
CA THR A 254 8.37 1.97 18.45
C THR A 254 9.34 2.44 17.38
N ILE A 255 9.29 3.73 17.04
CA ILE A 255 10.26 4.34 16.12
C ILE A 255 11.69 4.17 16.65
N ASN A 256 11.87 4.27 17.99
CA ASN A 256 13.18 4.06 18.65
C ASN A 256 13.71 2.63 18.42
N PHE A 257 12.84 1.62 18.57
CA PHE A 257 13.21 0.24 18.29
C PHE A 257 13.65 0.04 16.83
N LEU A 258 12.83 0.55 15.90
CA LEU A 258 13.11 0.45 14.46
C LEU A 258 14.43 1.15 14.10
N LEU A 259 14.65 2.35 14.63
CA LEU A 259 15.88 3.10 14.40
C LEU A 259 17.12 2.37 14.92
N ALA A 260 17.06 1.83 16.14
CA ALA A 260 18.15 1.06 16.72
C ALA A 260 18.46 -0.20 15.87
N LYS A 261 17.42 -0.90 15.39
CA LYS A 261 17.57 -2.05 14.50
C LYS A 261 18.19 -1.67 13.15
N MET A 262 17.73 -0.58 12.53
CA MET A 262 18.29 -0.09 11.27
C MET A 262 19.75 0.29 11.40
N ILE A 263 20.13 1.02 12.47
CA ILE A 263 21.49 1.43 12.77
C ILE A 263 22.41 0.19 12.93
N SER A 264 21.97 -0.77 13.74
CA SER A 264 22.73 -2.01 14.00
C SER A 264 22.90 -2.84 12.72
N ILE A 265 21.84 -3.00 11.91
CA ILE A 265 21.87 -3.77 10.66
C ILE A 265 22.77 -3.10 9.61
N ASP A 266 22.78 -1.76 9.58
CA ASP A 266 23.57 -0.98 8.62
C ASP A 266 25.03 -0.82 9.06
N GLY A 267 25.35 -0.97 10.37
CA GLY A 267 26.67 -0.75 10.95
C GLY A 267 27.02 0.74 11.11
N PHE A 268 26.02 1.61 11.40
CA PHE A 268 26.24 3.04 11.67
C PHE A 268 26.32 3.33 13.17
N ASP A 269 27.20 2.62 13.89
CA ASP A 269 27.24 2.58 15.37
C ASP A 269 27.50 3.96 16.04
N ASN A 270 28.12 4.91 15.34
CA ASN A 270 28.36 6.26 15.83
C ASN A 270 27.29 7.29 15.44
N ALA A 271 26.12 6.84 15.00
CA ALA A 271 25.00 7.72 14.64
C ALA A 271 24.54 8.55 15.85
N LYS A 272 24.43 9.85 15.67
CA LYS A 272 23.80 10.76 16.63
C LYS A 272 22.32 10.95 16.27
N ILE A 273 21.44 10.90 17.28
CA ILE A 273 20.00 11.06 17.09
C ILE A 273 19.59 12.41 17.69
N ASN A 274 18.79 13.17 16.94
CA ASN A 274 18.20 14.42 17.37
C ASN A 274 16.67 14.33 17.36
N TYR A 275 16.05 14.36 18.53
CA TYR A 275 14.58 14.35 18.66
C TYR A 275 14.04 15.76 18.53
N LEU A 276 13.26 15.99 17.48
CA LEU A 276 12.64 17.28 17.21
C LEU A 276 11.27 17.36 17.87
N ASN A 277 11.14 18.26 18.86
CA ASN A 277 9.91 18.47 19.60
C ASN A 277 8.85 19.23 18.74
N LYS A 278 8.45 18.63 17.62
CA LYS A 278 7.38 19.18 16.77
C LYS A 278 6.04 18.72 17.32
N LYS A 279 5.27 19.66 17.91
CA LYS A 279 3.89 19.46 18.43
C LYS A 279 2.89 18.82 17.42
N LYS A 280 3.31 18.53 16.20
CA LYS A 280 2.54 17.90 15.10
C LYS A 280 3.05 16.51 14.70
N ALA A 281 3.85 15.83 15.53
CA ALA A 281 4.08 14.41 15.32
C ALA A 281 2.72 13.70 15.38
N SER A 282 2.35 13.01 14.31
CA SER A 282 1.13 12.23 14.08
C SER A 282 0.26 12.01 15.34
N ALA A 283 -0.94 12.57 15.36
CA ALA A 283 -1.85 12.51 16.49
C ALA A 283 -2.23 11.08 16.91
N VAL A 284 -2.13 10.11 16.01
CA VAL A 284 -2.41 8.69 16.29
C VAL A 284 -1.16 8.03 16.83
N SER A 285 -1.12 7.83 18.14
CA SER A 285 0.02 7.20 18.84
C SER A 285 0.12 5.70 18.53
N LYS A 286 -1.02 5.02 18.37
CA LYS A 286 -1.13 3.58 18.13
C LYS A 286 -2.44 3.25 17.44
N LEU A 287 -2.38 2.39 16.42
CA LEU A 287 -3.53 1.80 15.77
C LEU A 287 -3.32 0.28 15.77
N PHE A 288 -4.21 -0.43 16.44
CA PHE A 288 -4.19 -1.88 16.46
C PHE A 288 -5.14 -2.40 15.39
N ILE A 289 -4.63 -3.20 14.46
CA ILE A 289 -5.41 -3.79 13.39
C ILE A 289 -5.38 -5.30 13.51
N SER A 290 -6.55 -5.93 13.58
CA SER A 290 -6.67 -7.39 13.59
C SER A 290 -6.53 -7.95 12.18
N GLY A 291 -5.57 -8.84 11.95
CA GLY A 291 -5.41 -9.63 10.72
C GLY A 291 -6.10 -11.00 10.75
N GLU A 292 -6.90 -11.29 11.78
CA GLU A 292 -7.43 -12.63 12.01
C GLU A 292 -8.35 -13.13 10.87
N LYS A 293 -9.16 -12.26 10.28
CA LYS A 293 -10.01 -12.60 9.13
C LYS A 293 -9.18 -13.05 7.92
N ALA A 294 -8.08 -12.35 7.63
CA ALA A 294 -7.17 -12.76 6.54
C ALA A 294 -6.51 -14.09 6.83
N LYS A 295 -6.13 -14.36 8.08
CA LYS A 295 -5.58 -15.65 8.50
C LYS A 295 -6.58 -16.80 8.31
N ILE A 296 -7.80 -16.62 8.76
CA ILE A 296 -8.85 -17.66 8.68
C ILE A 296 -9.29 -17.89 7.24
N LYS A 297 -9.70 -16.84 6.52
CA LYS A 297 -10.28 -16.98 5.18
C LYS A 297 -9.25 -17.14 4.08
N LEU A 298 -8.13 -16.42 4.15
CA LEU A 298 -7.11 -16.47 3.11
C LEU A 298 -5.99 -17.47 3.42
N GLY A 299 -5.86 -17.91 4.68
CA GLY A 299 -4.69 -18.67 5.14
C GLY A 299 -3.42 -17.82 5.10
N PHE A 300 -3.59 -16.49 5.25
CA PHE A 300 -2.49 -15.55 5.20
C PHE A 300 -1.86 -15.37 6.57
N SER A 301 -0.54 -15.40 6.61
CA SER A 301 0.28 -14.94 7.73
C SER A 301 1.53 -14.28 7.16
N PRO A 302 1.96 -13.13 7.69
CA PRO A 302 3.22 -12.50 7.29
C PRO A 302 4.39 -13.46 7.51
N LYS A 303 5.39 -13.42 6.65
CA LYS A 303 6.55 -14.33 6.68
C LYS A 303 7.85 -13.62 6.92
N VAL A 304 7.95 -12.35 6.49
CA VAL A 304 9.17 -11.56 6.55
C VAL A 304 9.22 -10.85 7.89
N SER A 305 10.20 -11.19 8.73
CA SER A 305 10.44 -10.49 9.99
C SER A 305 10.87 -9.05 9.76
N ILE A 306 10.72 -8.18 10.78
CA ILE A 306 11.12 -6.78 10.66
C ILE A 306 12.62 -6.64 10.36
N GLU A 307 13.48 -7.47 10.96
CA GLU A 307 14.92 -7.47 10.72
C GLU A 307 15.24 -7.89 9.28
N GLU A 308 14.60 -8.92 8.76
CA GLU A 308 14.79 -9.36 7.38
C GLU A 308 14.33 -8.30 6.38
N GLY A 309 13.17 -7.69 6.60
CA GLY A 309 12.65 -6.61 5.77
C GLY A 309 13.55 -5.38 5.79
N ILE A 310 14.10 -4.99 6.94
CA ILE A 310 15.09 -3.90 7.04
C ILE A 310 16.35 -4.25 6.21
N ARG A 311 16.90 -5.46 6.34
CA ARG A 311 18.10 -5.88 5.55
C ARG A 311 17.82 -5.79 4.05
N LYS A 312 16.71 -6.31 3.58
CA LYS A 312 16.32 -6.27 2.17
C LYS A 312 16.24 -4.84 1.66
N THR A 313 15.56 -3.96 2.43
CA THR A 313 15.36 -2.57 2.04
C THR A 313 16.66 -1.77 2.02
N ILE A 314 17.53 -1.95 3.04
CA ILE A 314 18.88 -1.33 3.09
C ILE A 314 19.72 -1.80 1.91
N SER A 315 19.77 -3.12 1.67
CA SER A 315 20.57 -3.70 0.57
C SER A 315 20.13 -3.17 -0.79
N TRP A 316 18.82 -3.09 -1.00
CA TRP A 316 18.27 -2.54 -2.23
C TRP A 316 18.60 -1.05 -2.40
N TYR A 317 18.42 -0.25 -1.34
CA TYR A 317 18.70 1.18 -1.40
C TYR A 317 20.16 1.46 -1.73
N ARG A 318 21.11 0.72 -1.13
CA ARG A 318 22.55 0.83 -1.44
C ARG A 318 22.92 0.51 -2.88
N GLN A 319 22.17 -0.40 -3.53
CA GLN A 319 22.44 -0.76 -4.93
C GLN A 319 21.77 0.20 -5.93
N SER A 320 20.80 0.97 -5.47
CA SER A 320 19.96 1.84 -6.32
C SER A 320 20.29 3.31 -6.21
N SER A 321 21.08 3.71 -5.22
CA SER A 321 21.65 5.05 -4.99
C SER A 321 23.12 5.09 -5.43
#